data_82830e85a5314a9a797ecaf725ab7098
#
_entry.id   82830e85a5314a9a797ecaf725ab7098
#
_cell.length_a   1.000
_cell.length_b   1.000
_cell.length_c   1.000
_cell.angle_alpha   90.00
_cell.angle_beta   90.00
_cell.angle_gamma   90.00
#
_symmetry.space_group_name_H-M   'P 1'
#
loop_
_entity.id
_entity.type
_entity.pdbx_description
1 polymer ?
#
loop_
_entity_poly.entity_id
_entity_poly.type
_entity_poly.pdbx_seq_one_letter_code
_entity_poly.pdbx_strand_id
1 'polypeptide(L)'
;MTHALVLLCGGLSTRMGTNKAFLPFGEYTLIEYQVRRFRPNFEKIYLSVPEMTDFWINQAAKLNCTAIPDRVEKIGPLGGLYSCLSAVSEDLLFFTPVDAPFTNTDAALSLCQMLAQSIVTDPAKYACVLMHPTRGKQPLSAAYAKTCLPNIERMIQAENYRLRQLLTPEHTIISDILVPQEHFYNMNDMPSYYHALQMLAEKQPALFPPDFVPQTEQTIPYVSFSAKSGTGKTTYLEKLVACLKEKGLRIALIKHDAHGFEIDQPGKDSYRLRKAGVNTIILSGPEQTVRLENHTAGEPSLNQLISSVEHADLILIEGYKFGSQPKIQLLRKGYNETPVGNLENTIAYVSDFPYEPTQNHLPVFDLNKPQALAAYLISLFDLK
;
A
#
# COMPACT_ATOMS: atom_id res chain seq x y z
N MET A 1 -20.82 9.33 -27.35
CA MET A 1 -21.04 8.48 -26.16
C MET A 1 -20.26 9.07 -24.99
N THR A 2 -20.91 9.19 -23.85
CA THR A 2 -20.31 9.63 -22.61
C THR A 2 -19.51 8.50 -21.95
N HIS A 3 -18.39 8.82 -21.30
CA HIS A 3 -17.56 7.83 -20.67
C HIS A 3 -17.11 8.24 -19.27
N ALA A 4 -16.83 7.27 -18.42
CA ALA A 4 -16.28 7.48 -17.07
C ALA A 4 -15.28 6.38 -16.69
N LEU A 5 -14.54 6.64 -15.62
CA LEU A 5 -13.66 5.68 -14.98
C LEU A 5 -14.37 5.00 -13.81
N VAL A 6 -14.11 3.72 -13.62
CA VAL A 6 -14.42 2.95 -12.40
C VAL A 6 -13.13 2.41 -11.80
N LEU A 7 -12.84 2.82 -10.57
CA LEU A 7 -11.81 2.22 -9.74
C LEU A 7 -12.46 1.11 -8.91
N LEU A 8 -12.02 -0.13 -9.09
CA LEU A 8 -12.46 -1.27 -8.31
C LEU A 8 -11.71 -1.27 -6.97
N CYS A 9 -12.40 -0.83 -5.92
CA CYS A 9 -11.88 -0.75 -4.55
C CYS A 9 -12.30 -1.95 -3.69
N GLY A 10 -13.12 -2.85 -4.24
CA GLY A 10 -13.56 -4.09 -3.60
C GLY A 10 -12.51 -5.19 -3.75
N GLY A 11 -12.43 -6.04 -2.74
CA GLY A 11 -11.56 -7.20 -2.65
C GLY A 11 -11.15 -7.43 -1.21
N LEU A 12 -11.31 -8.66 -0.73
CA LEU A 12 -10.80 -9.06 0.58
C LEU A 12 -9.27 -9.00 0.52
N SER A 13 -8.68 -7.89 1.01
CA SER A 13 -7.22 -7.75 1.17
C SER A 13 -6.69 -8.63 2.33
N THR A 14 -7.14 -9.88 2.38
CA THR A 14 -6.83 -10.81 3.47
C THR A 14 -5.33 -11.07 3.63
N ARG A 15 -4.58 -10.94 2.53
CA ARG A 15 -3.13 -11.15 2.52
C ARG A 15 -2.32 -9.94 3.01
N MET A 16 -2.87 -8.73 2.94
CA MET A 16 -2.17 -7.49 3.31
C MET A 16 -2.67 -6.90 4.64
N GLY A 17 -3.70 -7.49 5.27
CA GLY A 17 -4.23 -7.07 6.57
C GLY A 17 -4.89 -5.67 6.60
N THR A 18 -4.81 -4.91 5.51
CA THR A 18 -5.40 -3.56 5.36
C THR A 18 -6.06 -3.42 3.99
N ASN A 19 -6.97 -2.45 3.86
CA ASN A 19 -7.54 -2.14 2.56
C ASN A 19 -6.47 -1.48 1.67
N LYS A 20 -6.09 -2.15 0.58
CA LYS A 20 -5.06 -1.70 -0.37
C LYS A 20 -5.24 -0.27 -0.86
N ALA A 21 -6.50 0.17 -1.03
CA ALA A 21 -6.82 1.51 -1.51
C ALA A 21 -6.19 2.64 -0.67
N PHE A 22 -5.94 2.37 0.61
CA PHE A 22 -5.44 3.38 1.56
C PHE A 22 -3.98 3.18 1.96
N LEU A 23 -3.27 2.27 1.31
CA LEU A 23 -1.82 2.16 1.48
C LEU A 23 -1.14 3.46 1.03
N PRO A 24 -0.12 3.94 1.76
CA PRO A 24 0.68 5.09 1.35
C PRO A 24 1.31 4.86 -0.02
N PHE A 25 1.20 5.82 -0.94
CA PHE A 25 1.77 5.72 -2.29
C PHE A 25 2.37 7.07 -2.70
N GLY A 26 3.60 7.31 -2.29
CA GLY A 26 4.22 8.62 -2.27
C GLY A 26 3.60 9.51 -1.19
N GLU A 27 3.31 10.76 -1.52
CA GLU A 27 2.62 11.72 -0.62
C GLU A 27 1.10 11.49 -0.52
N TYR A 28 0.55 10.51 -1.27
CA TYR A 28 -0.87 10.20 -1.35
C TYR A 28 -1.19 8.82 -0.78
N THR A 29 -2.46 8.53 -0.56
CA THR A 29 -2.93 7.15 -0.53
C THR A 29 -3.04 6.61 -1.96
N LEU A 30 -3.00 5.29 -2.11
CA LEU A 30 -3.07 4.65 -3.43
C LEU A 30 -4.31 5.09 -4.24
N ILE A 31 -5.47 5.18 -3.59
CA ILE A 31 -6.70 5.64 -4.25
C ILE A 31 -6.62 7.12 -4.66
N GLU A 32 -6.05 7.99 -3.82
CA GLU A 32 -5.82 9.41 -4.14
C GLU A 32 -4.88 9.56 -5.34
N TYR A 33 -3.79 8.79 -5.34
CA TYR A 33 -2.84 8.75 -6.46
C TYR A 33 -3.53 8.34 -7.77
N GLN A 34 -4.32 7.27 -7.74
CA GLN A 34 -5.05 6.79 -8.92
C GLN A 34 -6.07 7.83 -9.42
N VAL A 35 -6.89 8.39 -8.53
CA VAL A 35 -7.87 9.42 -8.90
C VAL A 35 -7.18 10.63 -9.56
N ARG A 36 -6.06 11.11 -8.97
CA ARG A 36 -5.31 12.25 -9.53
C ARG A 36 -4.78 11.96 -10.93
N ARG A 37 -4.26 10.77 -11.17
CA ARG A 37 -3.72 10.38 -12.49
C ARG A 37 -4.78 10.31 -13.57
N PHE A 38 -5.95 9.79 -13.25
CA PHE A 38 -7.03 9.61 -14.22
C PHE A 38 -7.87 10.88 -14.44
N ARG A 39 -7.87 11.81 -13.50
CA ARG A 39 -8.71 13.02 -13.55
C ARG A 39 -8.55 13.85 -14.82
N PRO A 40 -7.36 14.02 -15.44
CA PRO A 40 -7.21 14.75 -16.69
C PRO A 40 -7.99 14.12 -17.87
N ASN A 41 -8.15 12.80 -17.86
CA ASN A 41 -8.77 12.04 -18.95
C ASN A 41 -10.23 11.65 -18.66
N PHE A 42 -10.66 11.70 -17.39
CA PHE A 42 -12.01 11.29 -16.96
C PHE A 42 -12.62 12.32 -16.01
N GLU A 43 -13.62 13.02 -16.48
CA GLU A 43 -14.34 14.01 -15.67
C GLU A 43 -15.08 13.31 -14.51
N LYS A 44 -15.72 12.17 -14.79
CA LYS A 44 -16.43 11.36 -13.79
C LYS A 44 -15.63 10.12 -13.43
N ILE A 45 -15.44 9.93 -12.13
CA ILE A 45 -14.75 8.79 -11.53
C ILE A 45 -15.66 8.17 -10.47
N TYR A 46 -15.88 6.88 -10.60
CA TYR A 46 -16.66 6.06 -9.69
C TYR A 46 -15.75 5.12 -8.89
N LEU A 47 -16.09 4.91 -7.63
CA LEU A 47 -15.43 3.95 -6.76
C LEU A 47 -16.39 2.77 -6.57
N SER A 48 -16.07 1.61 -7.13
CA SER A 48 -16.80 0.36 -6.86
C SER A 48 -16.36 -0.17 -5.50
N VAL A 49 -17.30 -0.27 -4.56
CA VAL A 49 -17.04 -0.63 -3.16
C VAL A 49 -17.89 -1.84 -2.76
N PRO A 50 -17.44 -2.70 -1.82
CA PRO A 50 -18.21 -3.88 -1.42
C PRO A 50 -19.58 -3.52 -0.83
N GLU A 51 -19.60 -2.47 0.00
CA GLU A 51 -20.80 -1.98 0.67
C GLU A 51 -20.74 -0.46 0.86
N MET A 52 -21.91 0.20 0.95
CA MET A 52 -21.98 1.63 1.22
C MET A 52 -21.88 1.86 2.72
N THR A 53 -20.81 2.54 3.14
CA THR A 53 -20.59 2.98 4.53
C THR A 53 -20.32 4.47 4.56
N ASP A 54 -20.50 5.11 5.73
CA ASP A 54 -20.16 6.51 5.92
C ASP A 54 -18.70 6.80 5.57
N PHE A 55 -17.82 5.83 5.82
CA PHE A 55 -16.43 5.91 5.43
C PHE A 55 -16.26 6.09 3.91
N TRP A 56 -16.88 5.23 3.09
CA TRP A 56 -16.79 5.33 1.63
C TRP A 56 -17.48 6.58 1.08
N ILE A 57 -18.58 7.02 1.68
CA ILE A 57 -19.26 8.27 1.33
C ILE A 57 -18.29 9.45 1.53
N ASN A 58 -17.66 9.53 2.70
CA ASN A 58 -16.72 10.59 3.03
C ASN A 58 -15.47 10.56 2.13
N GLN A 59 -14.90 9.38 1.85
CA GLN A 59 -13.74 9.26 0.96
C GLN A 59 -14.09 9.66 -0.48
N ALA A 60 -15.22 9.22 -1.00
CA ALA A 60 -15.67 9.61 -2.33
C ALA A 60 -15.88 11.12 -2.45
N ALA A 61 -16.51 11.76 -1.45
CA ALA A 61 -16.69 13.20 -1.40
C ALA A 61 -15.34 13.96 -1.38
N LYS A 62 -14.38 13.52 -0.54
CA LYS A 62 -13.04 14.09 -0.46
C LYS A 62 -12.31 14.04 -1.81
N LEU A 63 -12.50 12.97 -2.57
CA LEU A 63 -11.86 12.73 -3.86
C LEU A 63 -12.64 13.32 -5.06
N ASN A 64 -13.77 13.96 -4.83
CA ASN A 64 -14.71 14.36 -5.87
C ASN A 64 -15.08 13.18 -6.79
N CYS A 65 -15.42 12.05 -6.18
CA CYS A 65 -15.85 10.81 -6.82
C CYS A 65 -17.24 10.42 -6.31
N THR A 66 -17.83 9.39 -6.89
CA THR A 66 -19.08 8.78 -6.41
C THR A 66 -18.81 7.31 -6.08
N ALA A 67 -19.14 6.88 -4.86
CA ALA A 67 -19.08 5.48 -4.48
C ALA A 67 -20.32 4.73 -4.98
N ILE A 68 -20.13 3.52 -5.48
CA ILE A 68 -21.17 2.61 -5.95
C ILE A 68 -20.97 1.26 -5.25
N PRO A 69 -21.93 0.82 -4.41
CA PRO A 69 -21.84 -0.46 -3.72
C PRO A 69 -22.17 -1.63 -4.66
N ASP A 70 -21.58 -2.78 -4.37
CA ASP A 70 -21.90 -4.02 -5.08
C ASP A 70 -23.37 -4.41 -4.82
N ARG A 71 -24.13 -4.65 -5.90
CA ARG A 71 -25.53 -5.10 -5.84
C ARG A 71 -25.64 -6.60 -5.59
N VAL A 72 -24.61 -7.34 -5.97
CA VAL A 72 -24.55 -8.80 -5.82
C VAL A 72 -23.25 -9.12 -5.10
N GLU A 73 -23.38 -9.65 -3.89
CA GLU A 73 -22.25 -9.96 -3.04
C GLU A 73 -21.47 -11.20 -3.52
N LYS A 74 -20.16 -11.18 -3.27
CA LYS A 74 -19.27 -12.35 -3.38
C LYS A 74 -19.13 -12.98 -4.78
N ILE A 75 -19.47 -12.25 -5.83
CA ILE A 75 -19.25 -12.69 -7.21
C ILE A 75 -18.02 -12.07 -7.89
N GLY A 76 -17.15 -11.47 -7.06
CA GLY A 76 -15.88 -10.90 -7.50
C GLY A 76 -16.04 -9.69 -8.44
N PRO A 77 -15.08 -9.45 -9.35
CA PRO A 77 -15.08 -8.27 -10.21
C PRO A 77 -16.30 -8.12 -11.12
N LEU A 78 -17.00 -9.22 -11.43
CA LEU A 78 -18.24 -9.19 -12.21
C LEU A 78 -19.33 -8.42 -11.46
N GLY A 79 -19.38 -8.51 -10.13
CA GLY A 79 -20.33 -7.77 -9.29
C GLY A 79 -20.13 -6.26 -9.38
N GLY A 80 -18.89 -5.80 -9.25
CA GLY A 80 -18.54 -4.40 -9.42
C GLY A 80 -18.87 -3.87 -10.82
N LEU A 81 -18.55 -4.65 -11.86
CA LEU A 81 -18.89 -4.30 -13.25
C LEU A 81 -20.40 -4.16 -13.44
N TYR A 82 -21.19 -5.14 -12.99
CA TYR A 82 -22.64 -5.12 -13.05
C TYR A 82 -23.24 -3.93 -12.30
N SER A 83 -22.78 -3.71 -11.07
CA SER A 83 -23.29 -2.66 -10.20
C SER A 83 -23.04 -1.26 -10.77
N CYS A 84 -21.84 -1.02 -11.25
CA CYS A 84 -21.48 0.28 -11.83
C CYS A 84 -22.20 0.54 -13.15
N LEU A 85 -22.19 -0.41 -14.10
CA LEU A 85 -22.90 -0.24 -15.38
C LEU A 85 -24.42 -0.02 -15.19
N SER A 86 -24.99 -0.63 -14.15
CA SER A 86 -26.44 -0.48 -13.85
C SER A 86 -26.79 0.83 -13.15
N ALA A 87 -25.83 1.47 -12.47
CA ALA A 87 -26.09 2.63 -11.60
C ALA A 87 -25.82 3.98 -12.27
N VAL A 88 -24.90 4.04 -13.24
CA VAL A 88 -24.44 5.31 -13.81
C VAL A 88 -25.21 5.71 -15.07
N SER A 89 -25.10 6.97 -15.48
CA SER A 89 -25.74 7.50 -16.70
C SER A 89 -24.86 7.32 -17.96
N GLU A 90 -23.56 7.22 -17.79
CA GLU A 90 -22.59 7.15 -18.87
C GLU A 90 -22.78 5.88 -19.72
N ASP A 91 -22.51 6.01 -21.03
CA ASP A 91 -22.66 4.92 -22.00
C ASP A 91 -21.55 3.88 -21.89
N LEU A 92 -20.34 4.36 -21.57
CA LEU A 92 -19.10 3.58 -21.51
C LEU A 92 -18.39 3.76 -20.18
N LEU A 93 -17.87 2.68 -19.64
CA LEU A 93 -17.03 2.70 -18.43
C LEU A 93 -15.70 2.02 -18.68
N PHE A 94 -14.61 2.69 -18.32
CA PHE A 94 -13.31 2.04 -18.20
C PHE A 94 -13.14 1.51 -16.79
N PHE A 95 -12.80 0.25 -16.65
CA PHE A 95 -12.57 -0.42 -15.37
C PHE A 95 -11.08 -0.66 -15.15
N THR A 96 -10.60 -0.31 -13.97
CA THR A 96 -9.26 -0.69 -13.51
C THR A 96 -9.28 -0.95 -12.00
N PRO A 97 -8.53 -1.94 -11.50
CA PRO A 97 -8.46 -2.17 -10.07
C PRO A 97 -7.56 -1.11 -9.42
N VAL A 98 -7.86 -0.76 -8.17
CA VAL A 98 -7.08 0.23 -7.41
C VAL A 98 -5.63 -0.20 -7.23
N ASP A 99 -5.35 -1.51 -7.18
CA ASP A 99 -4.02 -2.11 -7.02
C ASP A 99 -3.21 -2.23 -8.32
N ALA A 100 -3.67 -1.60 -9.41
CA ALA A 100 -2.93 -1.44 -10.66
C ALA A 100 -2.43 0.01 -10.86
N PRO A 101 -1.42 0.47 -10.09
CA PRO A 101 -1.05 1.89 -10.00
C PRO A 101 -0.45 2.47 -11.28
N PHE A 102 -0.01 1.63 -12.21
CA PHE A 102 0.65 2.08 -13.45
C PHE A 102 -0.19 1.91 -14.69
N THR A 103 -1.51 1.63 -14.56
CA THR A 103 -2.43 1.62 -15.70
C THR A 103 -2.27 2.91 -16.51
N ASN A 104 -2.01 2.80 -17.81
CA ASN A 104 -1.79 3.95 -18.67
C ASN A 104 -3.12 4.69 -18.91
N THR A 105 -3.17 5.96 -18.53
CA THR A 105 -4.40 6.76 -18.54
C THR A 105 -4.84 7.15 -19.95
N ASP A 106 -3.90 7.37 -20.86
CA ASP A 106 -4.19 7.72 -22.25
C ASP A 106 -4.70 6.48 -23.02
N ALA A 107 -4.11 5.31 -22.76
CA ALA A 107 -4.63 4.05 -23.29
C ALA A 107 -6.04 3.77 -22.79
N ALA A 108 -6.34 4.05 -21.52
CA ALA A 108 -7.68 3.90 -20.96
C ALA A 108 -8.72 4.75 -21.71
N LEU A 109 -8.41 6.02 -21.96
CA LEU A 109 -9.25 6.92 -22.73
C LEU A 109 -9.40 6.42 -24.18
N SER A 110 -8.30 6.01 -24.81
CA SER A 110 -8.30 5.51 -26.19
C SER A 110 -9.15 4.26 -26.33
N LEU A 111 -9.16 3.35 -25.37
CA LEU A 111 -10.04 2.15 -25.38
C LEU A 111 -11.52 2.54 -25.35
N CYS A 112 -11.90 3.56 -24.57
CA CYS A 112 -13.28 4.08 -24.58
C CYS A 112 -13.64 4.69 -25.94
N GLN A 113 -12.72 5.44 -26.55
CA GLN A 113 -12.93 6.07 -27.86
C GLN A 113 -13.05 5.03 -28.98
N MET A 114 -12.18 4.01 -28.99
CA MET A 114 -12.24 2.89 -29.93
C MET A 114 -13.55 2.12 -29.81
N LEU A 115 -13.99 1.85 -28.60
CA LEU A 115 -15.26 1.19 -28.35
C LEU A 115 -16.44 2.04 -28.83
N ALA A 116 -16.44 3.34 -28.55
CA ALA A 116 -17.48 4.26 -28.99
C ALA A 116 -17.61 4.31 -30.51
N GLN A 117 -16.49 4.33 -31.22
CA GLN A 117 -16.46 4.33 -32.69
C GLN A 117 -16.98 2.97 -33.26
N SER A 118 -16.54 1.88 -32.66
CA SER A 118 -16.89 0.54 -33.13
C SER A 118 -18.37 0.21 -32.94
N ILE A 119 -19.00 0.66 -31.85
CA ILE A 119 -20.44 0.45 -31.61
C ILE A 119 -21.29 1.12 -32.69
N VAL A 120 -20.83 2.22 -33.29
CA VAL A 120 -21.56 2.88 -34.40
C VAL A 120 -21.65 2.00 -35.64
N THR A 121 -20.59 1.22 -35.92
CA THR A 121 -20.51 0.35 -37.10
C THR A 121 -20.94 -1.10 -36.81
N ASP A 122 -20.73 -1.54 -35.57
CA ASP A 122 -21.08 -2.89 -35.10
C ASP A 122 -21.67 -2.80 -33.68
N PRO A 123 -22.98 -2.66 -33.55
CA PRO A 123 -23.66 -2.57 -32.25
C PRO A 123 -23.54 -3.80 -31.37
N ALA A 124 -23.02 -4.93 -31.91
CA ALA A 124 -22.77 -6.14 -31.13
C ALA A 124 -21.50 -5.96 -30.21
N LYS A 125 -20.61 -5.02 -30.53
CA LYS A 125 -19.45 -4.74 -29.72
C LYS A 125 -19.84 -4.05 -28.42
N TYR A 126 -19.31 -4.54 -27.30
CA TYR A 126 -19.52 -3.95 -25.99
C TYR A 126 -18.29 -3.93 -25.10
N ALA A 127 -17.17 -4.46 -25.55
CA ALA A 127 -15.91 -4.42 -24.81
C ALA A 127 -14.71 -4.07 -25.69
N CYS A 128 -13.76 -3.29 -25.17
CA CYS A 128 -12.47 -3.04 -25.78
C CYS A 128 -11.37 -3.26 -24.73
N VAL A 129 -10.41 -4.15 -25.07
CA VAL A 129 -9.40 -4.65 -24.12
C VAL A 129 -8.00 -4.60 -24.73
N LEU A 130 -7.00 -4.49 -23.85
CA LEU A 130 -5.60 -4.74 -24.18
C LEU A 130 -5.24 -6.21 -24.03
N MET A 131 -4.22 -6.63 -24.77
CA MET A 131 -3.63 -7.95 -24.67
C MET A 131 -2.30 -7.89 -23.93
N HIS A 132 -2.21 -8.65 -22.84
CA HIS A 132 -0.91 -8.91 -22.23
C HIS A 132 -0.19 -10.03 -23.03
N PRO A 133 1.12 -9.89 -23.32
CA PRO A 133 1.83 -10.86 -24.18
C PRO A 133 1.70 -12.33 -23.75
N THR A 134 1.69 -12.59 -22.43
CA THR A 134 1.64 -13.95 -21.88
C THR A 134 0.34 -14.30 -21.17
N ARG A 135 -0.41 -13.28 -20.64
CA ARG A 135 -1.64 -13.50 -19.84
C ARG A 135 -2.93 -13.36 -20.67
N GLY A 136 -2.83 -12.91 -21.92
CA GLY A 136 -3.99 -12.72 -22.80
C GLY A 136 -4.83 -11.49 -22.45
N LYS A 137 -6.13 -11.53 -22.78
CA LYS A 137 -7.06 -10.43 -22.54
C LYS A 137 -7.09 -9.98 -21.09
N GLN A 138 -7.08 -8.65 -20.87
CA GLN A 138 -7.06 -8.02 -19.54
C GLN A 138 -8.44 -7.45 -19.18
N PRO A 139 -9.34 -8.25 -18.60
CA PRO A 139 -10.73 -7.84 -18.39
C PRO A 139 -10.92 -6.76 -17.32
N LEU A 140 -9.94 -6.56 -16.45
CA LEU A 140 -9.97 -5.51 -15.42
C LEU A 140 -9.19 -4.25 -15.81
N SER A 141 -8.64 -4.18 -17.02
CA SER A 141 -8.10 -2.96 -17.64
C SER A 141 -8.72 -2.80 -19.00
N ALA A 142 -10.02 -2.48 -19.02
CA ALA A 142 -10.85 -2.55 -20.22
C ALA A 142 -12.01 -1.57 -20.20
N ALA A 143 -12.46 -1.15 -21.38
CA ALA A 143 -13.67 -0.38 -21.58
C ALA A 143 -14.86 -1.31 -21.85
N TYR A 144 -15.98 -1.00 -21.22
CA TYR A 144 -17.26 -1.73 -21.38
C TYR A 144 -18.41 -0.77 -21.68
N ALA A 145 -19.31 -1.17 -22.57
CA ALA A 145 -20.54 -0.45 -22.83
C ALA A 145 -21.70 -1.04 -22.04
N LYS A 146 -22.70 -0.23 -21.72
CA LYS A 146 -23.93 -0.68 -21.03
C LYS A 146 -24.65 -1.80 -21.76
N THR A 147 -24.49 -1.91 -23.06
CA THR A 147 -25.07 -2.97 -23.88
C THR A 147 -24.62 -4.38 -23.48
N CYS A 148 -23.58 -4.53 -22.65
CA CYS A 148 -23.17 -5.83 -22.12
C CYS A 148 -24.02 -6.30 -20.91
N LEU A 149 -24.85 -5.44 -20.31
CA LEU A 149 -25.65 -5.78 -19.12
C LEU A 149 -26.48 -7.06 -19.27
N PRO A 150 -27.24 -7.29 -20.37
CA PRO A 150 -27.99 -8.52 -20.52
C PRO A 150 -27.12 -9.79 -20.55
N ASN A 151 -25.88 -9.67 -21.00
CA ASN A 151 -24.92 -10.79 -21.00
C ASN A 151 -24.39 -11.05 -19.58
N ILE A 152 -24.12 -9.99 -18.81
CA ILE A 152 -23.72 -10.09 -17.41
C ILE A 152 -24.84 -10.72 -16.58
N GLU A 153 -26.08 -10.29 -16.76
CA GLU A 153 -27.25 -10.85 -16.05
C GLU A 153 -27.41 -12.35 -16.32
N ARG A 154 -27.29 -12.77 -17.57
CA ARG A 154 -27.30 -14.21 -17.93
C ARG A 154 -26.16 -14.98 -17.26
N MET A 155 -24.96 -14.39 -17.17
CA MET A 155 -23.83 -15.00 -16.49
C MET A 155 -24.11 -15.14 -14.98
N ILE A 156 -24.69 -14.13 -14.35
CA ILE A 156 -25.06 -14.16 -12.93
C ILE A 156 -26.11 -15.24 -12.67
N GLN A 157 -27.17 -15.31 -13.50
CA GLN A 157 -28.22 -16.34 -13.40
C GLN A 157 -27.69 -17.76 -13.57
N ALA A 158 -26.65 -17.92 -14.40
CA ALA A 158 -25.95 -19.19 -14.61
C ALA A 158 -24.85 -19.48 -13.58
N GLU A 159 -24.72 -18.68 -12.54
CA GLU A 159 -23.66 -18.75 -11.50
C GLU A 159 -22.23 -18.77 -12.10
N ASN A 160 -22.07 -18.16 -13.24
CA ASN A 160 -20.80 -18.07 -13.95
C ASN A 160 -20.16 -16.70 -13.78
N TYR A 161 -19.27 -16.55 -12.80
CA TYR A 161 -18.66 -15.28 -12.41
C TYR A 161 -17.31 -15.01 -13.08
N ARG A 162 -16.92 -15.81 -14.09
CA ARG A 162 -15.63 -15.68 -14.79
C ARG A 162 -15.68 -14.55 -15.81
N LEU A 163 -15.25 -13.36 -15.43
CA LEU A 163 -15.29 -12.14 -16.26
C LEU A 163 -14.68 -12.32 -17.67
N ARG A 164 -13.67 -13.17 -17.83
CA ARG A 164 -13.09 -13.47 -19.15
C ARG A 164 -14.08 -14.08 -20.16
N GLN A 165 -15.14 -14.73 -19.70
CA GLN A 165 -16.15 -15.33 -20.57
C GLN A 165 -17.10 -14.27 -21.16
N LEU A 166 -17.16 -13.07 -20.59
CA LEU A 166 -17.83 -11.92 -21.19
C LEU A 166 -17.11 -11.46 -22.47
N LEU A 167 -15.80 -11.69 -22.57
CA LEU A 167 -14.94 -11.20 -23.66
C LEU A 167 -14.88 -12.17 -24.83
N THR A 168 -16.02 -12.46 -25.46
CA THR A 168 -16.06 -13.28 -26.67
C THR A 168 -15.51 -12.54 -27.91
N PRO A 169 -15.00 -13.22 -28.94
CA PRO A 169 -14.50 -12.54 -30.14
C PRO A 169 -15.56 -11.69 -30.85
N GLU A 170 -16.80 -12.12 -30.79
CA GLU A 170 -17.95 -11.45 -31.38
C GLU A 170 -18.19 -10.08 -30.75
N HIS A 171 -18.04 -9.97 -29.44
CA HIS A 171 -18.39 -8.78 -28.65
C HIS A 171 -17.20 -7.93 -28.22
N THR A 172 -15.97 -8.38 -28.50
CA THR A 172 -14.76 -7.75 -27.96
C THR A 172 -13.87 -7.22 -29.07
N ILE A 173 -13.39 -6.00 -28.89
CA ILE A 173 -12.32 -5.41 -29.68
C ILE A 173 -11.02 -5.64 -28.91
N ILE A 174 -10.04 -6.20 -29.59
CA ILE A 174 -8.67 -6.28 -29.07
C ILE A 174 -7.91 -5.10 -29.64
N SER A 175 -7.44 -4.24 -28.75
CA SER A 175 -6.68 -3.06 -29.14
C SER A 175 -5.23 -3.42 -29.43
N ASP A 176 -4.65 -2.78 -30.44
CA ASP A 176 -3.24 -2.82 -30.81
C ASP A 176 -2.39 -1.70 -30.15
N ILE A 177 -2.99 -0.92 -29.25
CA ILE A 177 -2.28 0.13 -28.51
C ILE A 177 -1.13 -0.50 -27.72
N LEU A 178 0.07 0.01 -27.97
CA LEU A 178 1.26 -0.38 -27.22
C LEU A 178 1.30 0.37 -25.90
N VAL A 179 1.43 -0.38 -24.80
CA VAL A 179 1.58 0.17 -23.47
C VAL A 179 2.87 -0.34 -22.83
N PRO A 180 3.50 0.42 -21.94
CA PRO A 180 4.62 -0.07 -21.15
C PRO A 180 4.25 -1.32 -20.36
N GLN A 181 5.22 -2.20 -20.07
CA GLN A 181 4.97 -3.46 -19.38
C GLN A 181 4.36 -3.26 -17.99
N GLU A 182 4.75 -2.20 -17.29
CA GLU A 182 4.23 -1.83 -15.98
C GLU A 182 2.74 -1.48 -15.98
N HIS A 183 2.12 -1.18 -17.13
CA HIS A 183 0.66 -1.03 -17.26
C HIS A 183 -0.10 -2.21 -16.64
N PHE A 184 0.46 -3.40 -16.75
CA PHE A 184 -0.16 -4.65 -16.28
C PHE A 184 0.31 -5.06 -14.88
N TYR A 185 1.01 -4.18 -14.18
CA TYR A 185 1.52 -4.45 -12.84
C TYR A 185 0.41 -4.32 -11.81
N ASN A 186 0.23 -5.35 -10.98
CA ASN A 186 -0.72 -5.37 -9.88
C ASN A 186 -0.02 -5.67 -8.56
N MET A 187 -0.37 -4.95 -7.53
CA MET A 187 0.12 -5.13 -6.16
C MET A 187 -0.78 -6.12 -5.42
N ASN A 188 -0.39 -7.40 -5.38
CA ASN A 188 -1.20 -8.45 -4.75
C ASN A 188 -0.80 -8.73 -3.29
N ASP A 189 0.44 -8.41 -2.92
CA ASP A 189 1.11 -8.65 -1.65
C ASP A 189 2.05 -7.48 -1.32
N MET A 190 2.67 -7.52 -0.14
CA MET A 190 3.58 -6.46 0.30
C MET A 190 4.85 -6.37 -0.55
N PRO A 191 5.50 -7.46 -0.96
CA PRO A 191 6.65 -7.38 -1.88
C PRO A 191 6.30 -6.64 -3.18
N SER A 192 5.18 -6.95 -3.82
CA SER A 192 4.75 -6.25 -5.03
C SER A 192 4.37 -4.79 -4.78
N TYR A 193 3.84 -4.45 -3.60
CA TYR A 193 3.61 -3.06 -3.19
C TYR A 193 4.93 -2.29 -3.04
N TYR A 194 5.93 -2.85 -2.35
CA TYR A 194 7.23 -2.18 -2.19
C TYR A 194 7.95 -2.01 -3.53
N HIS A 195 7.87 -2.99 -4.41
CA HIS A 195 8.40 -2.86 -5.76
C HIS A 195 7.68 -1.74 -6.55
N ALA A 196 6.37 -1.61 -6.40
CA ALA A 196 5.62 -0.49 -7.00
C ALA A 196 6.06 0.87 -6.44
N LEU A 197 6.33 0.97 -5.13
CA LEU A 197 6.87 2.20 -4.53
C LEU A 197 8.25 2.55 -5.09
N GLN A 198 9.12 1.56 -5.31
CA GLN A 198 10.41 1.78 -5.95
C GLN A 198 10.24 2.30 -7.37
N MET A 199 9.42 1.64 -8.19
CA MET A 199 9.12 2.08 -9.55
C MET A 199 8.57 3.52 -9.57
N LEU A 200 7.71 3.87 -8.61
CA LEU A 200 7.16 5.23 -8.50
C LEU A 200 8.23 6.23 -8.11
N ALA A 201 9.10 5.90 -7.13
CA ALA A 201 10.18 6.79 -6.69
C ALA A 201 11.20 7.07 -7.82
N GLU A 202 11.49 6.07 -8.65
CA GLU A 202 12.34 6.24 -9.82
C GLU A 202 11.72 7.16 -10.89
N LYS A 203 10.40 7.06 -11.10
CA LYS A 203 9.66 7.83 -12.12
C LYS A 203 9.23 9.22 -11.65
N GLN A 204 8.90 9.36 -10.39
CA GLN A 204 8.33 10.56 -9.79
C GLN A 204 8.94 10.81 -8.40
N PRO A 205 10.25 11.09 -8.32
CA PRO A 205 10.93 11.26 -7.03
C PRO A 205 10.36 12.41 -6.19
N ALA A 206 9.75 13.41 -6.82
CA ALA A 206 9.13 14.53 -6.14
C ALA A 206 7.93 14.14 -5.25
N LEU A 207 7.35 12.96 -5.42
CA LEU A 207 6.28 12.43 -4.57
C LEU A 207 6.78 11.84 -3.26
N PHE A 208 8.08 11.84 -3.04
CA PHE A 208 8.69 11.24 -1.87
C PHE A 208 9.58 12.25 -1.15
N PRO A 209 9.67 12.19 0.19
CA PRO A 209 10.70 12.94 0.91
C PRO A 209 12.11 12.58 0.41
N PRO A 210 13.07 13.51 0.51
CA PRO A 210 14.44 13.29 0.02
C PRO A 210 15.15 12.08 0.66
N ASP A 211 14.69 11.67 1.84
CA ASP A 211 15.20 10.54 2.63
C ASP A 211 14.36 9.27 2.49
N PHE A 212 13.39 9.26 1.57
CA PHE A 212 12.55 8.08 1.33
C PHE A 212 13.34 6.98 0.62
N VAL A 213 13.38 5.79 1.20
CA VAL A 213 13.81 4.56 0.53
C VAL A 213 12.64 3.59 0.47
N PRO A 214 12.20 3.21 -0.74
CA PRO A 214 11.22 2.15 -0.90
C PRO A 214 11.77 0.84 -0.32
N GLN A 215 10.96 0.12 0.45
CA GLN A 215 11.28 -1.27 0.78
C GLN A 215 11.23 -2.10 -0.51
N THR A 216 12.30 -2.81 -0.81
CA THR A 216 12.40 -3.73 -1.96
C THR A 216 12.41 -5.17 -1.46
N GLU A 217 12.21 -6.15 -2.36
CA GLU A 217 12.36 -7.57 -2.01
C GLU A 217 13.75 -7.92 -1.46
N GLN A 218 14.74 -7.07 -1.74
CA GLN A 218 16.12 -7.23 -1.25
C GLN A 218 16.39 -6.50 0.07
N THR A 219 15.47 -5.62 0.52
CA THR A 219 15.61 -4.93 1.80
C THR A 219 14.80 -5.65 2.88
N ILE A 220 15.43 -5.82 4.03
CA ILE A 220 14.75 -6.34 5.21
C ILE A 220 13.56 -5.42 5.54
N PRO A 221 12.33 -5.94 5.67
CA PRO A 221 11.16 -5.14 6.03
C PRO A 221 11.40 -4.36 7.33
N TYR A 222 10.86 -3.16 7.41
CA TYR A 222 11.03 -2.32 8.60
C TYR A 222 9.74 -1.60 8.99
N VAL A 223 9.60 -1.31 10.27
CA VAL A 223 8.48 -0.54 10.82
C VAL A 223 8.93 0.29 12.01
N SER A 224 8.46 1.52 12.10
CA SER A 224 8.78 2.40 13.21
C SER A 224 7.66 2.44 14.26
N PHE A 225 8.06 2.74 15.51
CA PHE A 225 7.16 2.89 16.63
C PHE A 225 7.22 4.33 17.15
N SER A 226 6.08 5.02 17.11
CA SER A 226 5.94 6.41 17.52
C SER A 226 5.07 6.54 18.75
N ALA A 227 5.56 7.28 19.75
CA ALA A 227 4.83 7.64 20.97
C ALA A 227 5.50 8.84 21.64
N LYS A 228 4.83 9.49 22.59
CA LYS A 228 5.50 10.42 23.50
C LYS A 228 6.54 9.68 24.36
N SER A 229 7.57 10.41 24.82
CA SER A 229 8.54 9.84 25.76
C SER A 229 7.82 9.37 27.03
N GLY A 230 8.24 8.23 27.59
CA GLY A 230 7.61 7.68 28.79
C GLY A 230 6.31 6.90 28.61
N THR A 231 5.73 6.79 27.41
CA THR A 231 4.51 6.01 27.13
C THR A 231 4.67 4.50 27.42
N GLY A 232 5.89 4.00 27.60
CA GLY A 232 6.18 2.57 27.78
C GLY A 232 6.51 1.86 26.48
N LYS A 233 6.93 2.61 25.44
CA LYS A 233 7.29 2.08 24.12
C LYS A 233 8.35 0.97 24.19
N THR A 234 9.45 1.18 24.92
CA THR A 234 10.52 0.19 25.10
C THR A 234 9.99 -1.10 25.73
N THR A 235 9.20 -0.98 26.81
CA THR A 235 8.58 -2.14 27.48
C THR A 235 7.63 -2.92 26.56
N TYR A 236 6.91 -2.20 25.67
CA TYR A 236 6.07 -2.85 24.68
C TYR A 236 6.91 -3.57 23.62
N LEU A 237 7.96 -2.92 23.12
CA LEU A 237 8.88 -3.50 22.13
C LEU A 237 9.59 -4.75 22.67
N GLU A 238 9.99 -4.78 23.93
CA GLU A 238 10.57 -5.96 24.58
C GLU A 238 9.62 -7.17 24.49
N LYS A 239 8.34 -6.97 24.80
CA LYS A 239 7.32 -8.03 24.70
C LYS A 239 7.04 -8.44 23.27
N LEU A 240 6.98 -7.47 22.34
CA LEU A 240 6.77 -7.73 20.92
C LEU A 240 7.94 -8.55 20.32
N VAL A 241 9.17 -8.15 20.64
CA VAL A 241 10.38 -8.89 20.20
C VAL A 241 10.35 -10.33 20.72
N ALA A 242 9.96 -10.55 21.97
CA ALA A 242 9.81 -11.90 22.50
C ALA A 242 8.82 -12.74 21.67
N CYS A 243 7.64 -12.18 21.35
CA CYS A 243 6.64 -12.86 20.52
C CYS A 243 7.13 -13.17 19.10
N LEU A 244 7.87 -12.25 18.48
CA LEU A 244 8.45 -12.45 17.14
C LEU A 244 9.55 -13.51 17.15
N LYS A 245 10.39 -13.51 18.19
CA LYS A 245 11.43 -14.53 18.39
C LYS A 245 10.88 -15.93 18.62
N GLU A 246 9.76 -16.07 19.35
CA GLU A 246 9.06 -17.37 19.51
C GLU A 246 8.57 -17.92 18.16
N LYS A 247 8.42 -17.08 17.15
CA LYS A 247 8.11 -17.49 15.75
C LYS A 247 9.35 -17.76 14.90
N GLY A 248 10.53 -17.76 15.49
CA GLY A 248 11.81 -18.05 14.81
C GLY A 248 12.44 -16.85 14.09
N LEU A 249 11.85 -15.65 14.17
CA LEU A 249 12.33 -14.49 13.43
C LEU A 249 13.55 -13.84 14.07
N ARG A 250 14.47 -13.37 13.23
CA ARG A 250 15.64 -12.57 13.63
C ARG A 250 15.24 -11.09 13.54
N ILE A 251 15.35 -10.37 14.64
CA ILE A 251 14.90 -8.99 14.74
C ILE A 251 16.09 -8.06 14.89
N ALA A 252 16.17 -7.04 14.05
CA ALA A 252 17.08 -5.89 14.24
C ALA A 252 16.31 -4.71 14.86
N LEU A 253 17.01 -3.89 15.62
CA LEU A 253 16.46 -2.65 16.19
C LEU A 253 17.36 -1.47 15.81
N ILE A 254 16.77 -0.45 15.19
CA ILE A 254 17.37 0.86 15.00
C ILE A 254 16.73 1.81 16.01
N LYS A 255 17.53 2.39 16.90
CA LYS A 255 17.05 3.35 17.88
C LYS A 255 17.73 4.69 17.66
N HIS A 256 16.93 5.75 17.49
CA HIS A 256 17.40 7.12 17.39
C HIS A 256 17.31 7.81 18.75
N ASP A 257 18.41 8.38 19.20
CA ASP A 257 18.46 9.21 20.40
C ASP A 257 18.96 10.62 20.05
N ALA A 258 18.02 11.58 20.04
CA ALA A 258 18.30 12.97 19.68
C ALA A 258 19.23 13.70 20.69
N HIS A 259 19.44 13.14 21.90
CA HIS A 259 20.26 13.73 22.94
C HIS A 259 21.68 13.16 23.00
N GLY A 260 21.98 12.20 22.10
CA GLY A 260 23.24 11.45 22.10
C GLY A 260 23.25 10.33 23.15
N PHE A 261 24.15 9.39 22.97
CA PHE A 261 24.32 8.25 23.84
C PHE A 261 25.80 7.88 23.95
N GLU A 262 26.16 7.20 25.00
CA GLU A 262 27.49 6.64 25.22
C GLU A 262 27.34 5.13 25.52
N ILE A 263 28.00 4.31 24.73
CA ILE A 263 28.01 2.84 24.92
C ILE A 263 29.32 2.41 25.57
N ASP A 264 30.41 3.13 25.25
CA ASP A 264 31.76 2.80 25.73
C ASP A 264 31.95 3.22 27.17
N GLN A 265 32.67 2.40 27.95
CA GLN A 265 32.91 2.70 29.38
C GLN A 265 34.13 3.62 29.58
N PRO A 266 33.96 4.75 30.26
CA PRO A 266 35.09 5.61 30.59
C PRO A 266 36.23 4.84 31.28
N GLY A 267 37.47 5.08 30.80
CA GLY A 267 38.67 4.42 31.35
C GLY A 267 39.09 3.14 30.67
N LYS A 268 38.28 2.53 29.80
CA LYS A 268 38.68 1.41 28.96
C LYS A 268 39.55 1.88 27.78
N ASP A 269 40.34 0.96 27.24
CA ASP A 269 41.27 1.28 26.14
C ASP A 269 40.56 1.77 24.88
N SER A 270 39.40 1.17 24.53
CA SER A 270 38.55 1.63 23.42
C SER A 270 38.11 3.10 23.62
N TYR A 271 37.64 3.45 24.83
CA TYR A 271 37.26 4.83 25.18
C TYR A 271 38.42 5.79 25.02
N ARG A 272 39.62 5.42 25.54
CA ARG A 272 40.82 6.25 25.46
C ARG A 272 41.27 6.48 24.03
N LEU A 273 41.26 5.42 23.22
CA LEU A 273 41.65 5.51 21.80
C LEU A 273 40.63 6.36 20.98
N ARG A 274 39.34 6.24 21.26
CA ARG A 274 38.32 7.10 20.66
C ARG A 274 38.52 8.57 21.02
N LYS A 275 38.78 8.86 22.27
CA LYS A 275 39.10 10.23 22.73
C LYS A 275 40.43 10.78 22.17
N ALA A 276 41.35 9.91 21.82
CA ALA A 276 42.59 10.26 21.11
C ALA A 276 42.41 10.53 19.60
N GLY A 277 41.19 10.34 19.06
CA GLY A 277 40.86 10.69 17.67
C GLY A 277 40.68 9.51 16.71
N VAL A 278 40.57 8.28 17.20
CA VAL A 278 40.23 7.12 16.34
C VAL A 278 38.76 7.26 15.87
N ASN A 279 38.56 7.31 14.57
CA ASN A 279 37.23 7.51 13.95
C ASN A 279 36.35 6.28 14.04
N THR A 280 36.91 5.08 13.85
CA THR A 280 36.15 3.82 13.87
C THR A 280 36.87 2.82 14.78
N ILE A 281 36.12 2.23 15.73
CA ILE A 281 36.59 1.17 16.62
C ILE A 281 35.68 -0.04 16.42
N ILE A 282 36.27 -1.21 16.19
CA ILE A 282 35.57 -2.48 16.13
C ILE A 282 36.06 -3.33 17.31
N LEU A 283 35.11 -3.67 18.20
CA LEU A 283 35.37 -4.60 19.29
C LEU A 283 34.74 -5.96 18.90
N SER A 284 35.52 -7.00 18.88
CA SER A 284 35.08 -8.34 18.55
C SER A 284 35.35 -9.30 19.70
N GLY A 285 34.33 -10.08 20.06
CA GLY A 285 34.37 -11.14 21.06
C GLY A 285 33.65 -12.39 20.56
N PRO A 286 33.67 -13.49 21.34
CA PRO A 286 33.09 -14.76 20.92
C PRO A 286 31.58 -14.70 20.62
N GLU A 287 30.86 -13.83 21.32
CA GLU A 287 29.38 -13.77 21.27
C GLU A 287 28.85 -12.49 20.59
N GLN A 288 29.69 -11.45 20.44
CA GLN A 288 29.23 -10.17 19.92
C GLN A 288 30.35 -9.35 19.27
N THR A 289 29.95 -8.54 18.33
CA THR A 289 30.82 -7.51 17.71
C THR A 289 30.13 -6.16 17.86
N VAL A 290 30.89 -5.12 18.23
CA VAL A 290 30.42 -3.73 18.30
C VAL A 290 31.27 -2.88 17.38
N ARG A 291 30.63 -2.07 16.55
CA ARG A 291 31.27 -1.04 15.73
C ARG A 291 30.86 0.33 16.23
N LEU A 292 31.83 1.14 16.63
CA LEU A 292 31.63 2.52 17.06
C LEU A 292 32.26 3.45 16.04
N GLU A 293 31.47 4.37 15.51
CA GLU A 293 31.91 5.35 14.52
C GLU A 293 31.62 6.76 15.01
N ASN A 294 32.59 7.64 14.85
CA ASN A 294 32.44 9.07 15.07
C ASN A 294 32.09 9.75 13.74
N HIS A 295 30.90 10.34 13.67
CA HIS A 295 30.45 11.04 12.46
C HIS A 295 30.95 12.49 12.49
N THR A 296 31.72 12.89 11.48
CA THR A 296 32.23 14.26 11.30
C THR A 296 31.34 15.09 10.35
N ALA A 297 30.51 14.41 9.53
CA ALA A 297 29.64 15.03 8.52
C ALA A 297 28.15 15.02 8.91
N GLY A 298 27.83 14.74 10.17
CA GLY A 298 26.46 14.60 10.65
C GLY A 298 26.02 13.14 10.83
N GLU A 299 24.84 12.94 11.37
CA GLU A 299 24.24 11.63 11.63
C GLU A 299 23.94 10.90 10.30
N PRO A 300 24.16 9.57 10.22
CA PRO A 300 23.75 8.78 9.06
C PRO A 300 22.25 8.88 8.86
N SER A 301 21.80 8.94 7.60
CA SER A 301 20.39 8.88 7.28
C SER A 301 19.79 7.54 7.74
N LEU A 302 18.50 7.53 8.03
CA LEU A 302 17.79 6.30 8.38
C LEU A 302 17.99 5.20 7.32
N ASN A 303 18.07 5.59 6.06
CA ASN A 303 18.32 4.70 4.92
C ASN A 303 19.68 4.00 4.99
N GLN A 304 20.72 4.76 5.30
CA GLN A 304 22.06 4.19 5.49
C GLN A 304 22.06 3.20 6.66
N LEU A 305 21.34 3.50 7.73
CA LEU A 305 21.21 2.60 8.88
C LEU A 305 20.43 1.33 8.50
N ILE A 306 19.30 1.44 7.79
CA ILE A 306 18.53 0.28 7.30
C ILE A 306 19.40 -0.59 6.39
N SER A 307 20.09 0.01 5.43
CA SER A 307 20.97 -0.72 4.49
C SER A 307 22.17 -1.37 5.15
N SER A 308 22.55 -0.94 6.36
CA SER A 308 23.66 -1.55 7.10
C SER A 308 23.25 -2.76 7.93
N VAL A 309 21.94 -3.06 8.02
CA VAL A 309 21.45 -4.23 8.74
C VAL A 309 21.59 -5.47 7.88
N GLU A 310 22.25 -6.47 8.40
CA GLU A 310 22.40 -7.79 7.81
C GLU A 310 21.77 -8.87 8.69
N HIS A 311 21.35 -9.98 8.09
CA HIS A 311 20.89 -11.18 8.80
C HIS A 311 19.72 -10.97 9.77
N ALA A 312 18.76 -10.09 9.42
CA ALA A 312 17.49 -9.94 10.12
C ALA A 312 16.31 -10.24 9.18
N ASP A 313 15.17 -10.58 9.75
CA ASP A 313 13.93 -10.84 9.01
C ASP A 313 12.97 -9.64 9.14
N LEU A 314 13.15 -8.80 10.17
CA LEU A 314 12.41 -7.56 10.39
C LEU A 314 13.26 -6.54 11.14
N ILE A 315 13.21 -5.28 10.73
CA ILE A 315 13.81 -4.14 11.44
C ILE A 315 12.71 -3.39 12.18
N LEU A 316 12.84 -3.28 13.49
CA LEU A 316 12.05 -2.37 14.31
C LEU A 316 12.81 -1.05 14.46
N ILE A 317 12.10 0.07 14.34
CA ILE A 317 12.71 1.39 14.44
C ILE A 317 12.06 2.14 15.63
N GLU A 318 12.87 2.56 16.57
CA GLU A 318 12.43 3.42 17.68
C GLU A 318 12.90 4.86 17.45
N GLY A 319 11.96 5.77 17.27
CA GLY A 319 12.25 7.17 16.94
C GLY A 319 11.73 7.58 15.57
N TYR A 320 12.38 8.56 14.94
CA TYR A 320 12.06 9.09 13.61
C TYR A 320 10.56 9.45 13.43
N LYS A 321 9.95 10.12 14.40
CA LYS A 321 8.50 10.41 14.47
C LYS A 321 7.97 11.16 13.27
N PHE A 322 8.81 11.96 12.62
CA PHE A 322 8.45 12.82 11.48
C PHE A 322 8.87 12.26 10.12
N GLY A 323 9.57 11.14 10.10
CA GLY A 323 10.00 10.50 8.86
C GLY A 323 8.85 9.82 8.10
N SER A 324 9.14 9.38 6.89
CA SER A 324 8.19 8.77 5.94
C SER A 324 8.03 7.26 6.06
N GLN A 325 8.76 6.61 6.94
CA GLN A 325 8.70 5.16 7.14
C GLN A 325 7.32 4.70 7.65
N PRO A 326 6.90 3.44 7.33
CA PRO A 326 5.73 2.83 7.93
C PRO A 326 5.79 2.87 9.44
N LYS A 327 4.72 3.28 10.12
CA LYS A 327 4.77 3.48 11.57
C LYS A 327 3.54 2.97 12.30
N ILE A 328 3.78 2.57 13.53
CA ILE A 328 2.79 2.16 14.51
C ILE A 328 2.75 3.20 15.61
N GLN A 329 1.57 3.72 15.91
CA GLN A 329 1.35 4.70 16.97
C GLN A 329 0.98 3.99 18.27
N LEU A 330 1.74 4.21 19.34
CA LEU A 330 1.39 3.73 20.68
C LEU A 330 0.66 4.81 21.47
N LEU A 331 -0.53 4.45 21.96
CA LEU A 331 -1.38 5.29 22.78
C LEU A 331 -1.56 4.66 24.16
N ARG A 332 -1.60 5.48 25.20
CA ARG A 332 -1.78 5.02 26.58
C ARG A 332 -2.71 5.96 27.34
N LYS A 333 -3.74 5.40 27.96
CA LYS A 333 -4.73 6.12 28.76
C LYS A 333 -4.06 6.92 29.88
N GLY A 334 -4.50 8.18 30.04
CA GLY A 334 -3.97 9.09 31.08
C GLY A 334 -2.55 9.56 30.82
N TYR A 335 -1.91 9.19 29.71
CA TYR A 335 -0.51 9.54 29.42
C TYR A 335 -0.29 10.10 28.02
N ASN A 336 -0.66 9.35 26.99
CA ASN A 336 -0.53 9.71 25.59
C ASN A 336 -1.75 9.20 24.80
N GLU A 337 -2.81 9.95 24.76
CA GLU A 337 -4.06 9.54 24.13
C GLU A 337 -4.19 10.03 22.68
N THR A 338 -3.21 10.79 22.19
CA THR A 338 -3.19 11.31 20.82
C THR A 338 -1.92 10.86 20.09
N PRO A 339 -2.03 10.52 18.80
CA PRO A 339 -0.88 10.17 17.98
C PRO A 339 0.15 11.31 17.89
N VAL A 340 1.40 10.98 17.56
CA VAL A 340 2.50 11.95 17.47
C VAL A 340 3.23 11.87 16.13
N GLY A 341 3.77 13.00 15.69
CA GLY A 341 4.56 13.10 14.45
C GLY A 341 3.71 13.13 13.19
N ASN A 342 4.30 12.75 12.05
CA ASN A 342 3.58 12.61 10.80
C ASN A 342 2.71 11.34 10.80
N LEU A 343 1.41 11.47 10.56
CA LEU A 343 0.44 10.38 10.60
C LEU A 343 0.19 9.72 9.23
N GLU A 344 0.67 10.31 8.14
CA GLU A 344 0.38 9.85 6.77
C GLU A 344 0.76 8.38 6.53
N ASN A 345 1.89 7.95 7.11
CA ASN A 345 2.39 6.58 6.95
C ASN A 345 2.08 5.67 8.15
N THR A 346 1.04 6.01 8.92
CA THR A 346 0.58 5.14 10.00
C THR A 346 -0.10 3.91 9.41
N ILE A 347 0.34 2.73 9.85
CA ILE A 347 -0.19 1.42 9.39
C ILE A 347 -1.02 0.71 10.45
N ALA A 348 -0.85 1.08 11.72
CA ALA A 348 -1.61 0.53 12.84
C ALA A 348 -1.50 1.42 14.09
N TYR A 349 -2.42 1.18 15.03
CA TYR A 349 -2.38 1.74 16.36
C TYR A 349 -2.29 0.65 17.42
N VAL A 350 -1.71 0.97 18.55
CA VAL A 350 -1.67 0.13 19.75
C VAL A 350 -2.17 0.97 20.91
N SER A 351 -3.20 0.51 21.64
CA SER A 351 -3.84 1.28 22.69
C SER A 351 -4.29 0.39 23.85
N ASP A 352 -4.31 0.91 25.06
CA ASP A 352 -4.92 0.28 26.26
C ASP A 352 -6.33 0.83 26.56
N PHE A 353 -6.89 1.63 25.66
CA PHE A 353 -8.25 2.17 25.72
C PHE A 353 -8.92 2.10 24.34
N PRO A 354 -10.25 2.15 24.24
CA PRO A 354 -10.97 2.26 22.96
C PRO A 354 -10.51 3.50 22.20
N TYR A 355 -9.94 3.31 21.02
CA TYR A 355 -9.45 4.37 20.15
C TYR A 355 -10.04 4.22 18.75
N GLU A 356 -10.60 5.28 18.23
CA GLU A 356 -11.12 5.36 16.87
C GLU A 356 -10.16 6.22 16.02
N PRO A 357 -9.37 5.62 15.14
CA PRO A 357 -8.50 6.37 14.24
C PRO A 357 -9.30 7.29 13.33
N THR A 358 -8.79 8.49 13.08
CA THR A 358 -9.34 9.37 12.02
C THR A 358 -9.31 8.71 10.63
N GLN A 359 -8.43 7.75 10.47
CA GLN A 359 -8.38 6.83 9.34
C GLN A 359 -9.06 5.51 9.75
N ASN A 360 -10.39 5.44 9.65
CA ASN A 360 -11.24 4.37 10.18
C ASN A 360 -10.91 2.93 9.72
N HIS A 361 -10.00 2.77 8.73
CA HIS A 361 -9.61 1.48 8.18
C HIS A 361 -8.35 0.89 8.83
N LEU A 362 -7.64 1.65 9.68
CA LEU A 362 -6.40 1.16 10.31
C LEU A 362 -6.71 0.31 11.55
N PRO A 363 -6.03 -0.84 11.69
CA PRO A 363 -6.24 -1.71 12.84
C PRO A 363 -5.74 -1.06 14.14
N VAL A 364 -6.47 -1.35 15.23
CA VAL A 364 -6.09 -0.97 16.59
C VAL A 364 -5.87 -2.25 17.40
N PHE A 365 -4.69 -2.39 17.98
CA PHE A 365 -4.29 -3.53 18.78
C PHE A 365 -4.24 -3.18 20.28
N ASP A 366 -4.51 -4.16 21.13
CA ASP A 366 -4.42 -4.02 22.58
C ASP A 366 -2.95 -3.93 23.02
N LEU A 367 -2.60 -2.86 23.74
CA LEU A 367 -1.26 -2.62 24.30
C LEU A 367 -0.78 -3.77 25.20
N ASN A 368 -1.72 -4.52 25.79
CA ASN A 368 -1.42 -5.63 26.69
C ASN A 368 -1.32 -6.98 25.97
N LYS A 369 -1.60 -7.02 24.63
CA LYS A 369 -1.59 -8.25 23.81
C LYS A 369 -0.67 -8.11 22.60
N PRO A 370 0.66 -8.06 22.78
CA PRO A 370 1.61 -7.87 21.69
C PRO A 370 1.58 -9.01 20.65
N GLN A 371 1.06 -10.18 20.99
CA GLN A 371 0.90 -11.33 20.09
C GLN A 371 0.03 -11.00 18.87
N ALA A 372 -1.01 -10.19 19.05
CA ALA A 372 -1.90 -9.79 17.97
C ALA A 372 -1.17 -8.90 16.94
N LEU A 373 -0.37 -7.94 17.42
CA LEU A 373 0.47 -7.12 16.55
C LEU A 373 1.58 -7.95 15.91
N ALA A 374 2.20 -8.88 16.62
CA ALA A 374 3.21 -9.78 16.05
C ALA A 374 2.64 -10.59 14.88
N ALA A 375 1.46 -11.20 15.05
CA ALA A 375 0.78 -11.93 13.99
C ALA A 375 0.44 -11.02 12.79
N TYR A 376 0.01 -9.80 13.05
CA TYR A 376 -0.25 -8.80 12.01
C TYR A 376 1.01 -8.46 11.22
N LEU A 377 2.14 -8.18 11.88
CA LEU A 377 3.41 -7.85 11.20
C LEU A 377 3.94 -9.03 10.38
N ILE A 378 3.83 -10.26 10.90
CA ILE A 378 4.21 -11.47 10.17
C ILE A 378 3.39 -11.59 8.88
N SER A 379 2.08 -11.40 8.98
CA SER A 379 1.19 -11.43 7.80
C SER A 379 1.43 -10.27 6.85
N LEU A 380 1.64 -9.06 7.39
CA LEU A 380 1.81 -7.83 6.60
C LEU A 380 3.07 -7.88 5.75
N PHE A 381 4.17 -8.40 6.32
CA PHE A 381 5.48 -8.46 5.67
C PHE A 381 5.83 -9.84 5.08
N ASP A 382 4.89 -10.79 5.09
CA ASP A 382 5.09 -12.19 4.62
C ASP A 382 6.34 -12.84 5.24
N LEU A 383 6.55 -12.64 6.55
CA LEU A 383 7.71 -13.18 7.28
C LEU A 383 7.54 -14.69 7.49
N LYS A 384 8.62 -15.44 7.26
CA LYS A 384 8.63 -16.93 7.32
C LYS A 384 9.54 -17.43 8.41
#